data_983aa2a76aa478065733ae492230c2e0
#
_entry.id   983aa2a76aa478065733ae492230c2e0
#
_cell.length_a   1.000
_cell.length_b   1.000
_cell.length_c   1.000
_cell.angle_alpha   90.00
_cell.angle_beta   90.00
_cell.angle_gamma   90.00
#
_symmetry.space_group_name_H-M   'P 1'
#
loop_
_entity.id
_entity.type
_entity.pdbx_description
1 polymer ?
#
loop_
_entity_poly.entity_id
_entity_poly.type
_entity_poly.pdbx_seq_one_letter_code
_entity_poly.pdbx_strand_id
1 'polypeptide(L)'
;MKEVQLTVTNPTGIHARPASFFVNEAKKFQSKIIVENMGSGKSKDAKSILGVMSLAMTKGTQIRITAEGDDEDTAIEAMKTLVESGCGE
;
A
#
# COMPACT_ATOMS: atom_id res chain seq x y z
N MET A 1 5.04 -9.65 -12.86
CA MET A 1 4.53 -8.51 -12.07
C MET A 1 3.05 -8.69 -11.77
N LYS A 2 2.67 -8.45 -10.53
CA LYS A 2 1.28 -8.50 -10.09
C LYS A 2 0.82 -7.14 -9.66
N GLU A 3 -0.48 -6.86 -9.82
CA GLU A 3 -1.04 -5.61 -9.31
C GLU A 3 -2.44 -5.82 -8.77
N VAL A 4 -2.86 -4.89 -7.91
CA VAL A 4 -4.21 -4.87 -7.38
C VAL A 4 -4.64 -3.41 -7.21
N GLN A 5 -5.91 -3.13 -7.51
CA GLN A 5 -6.48 -1.81 -7.29
C GLN A 5 -7.44 -1.89 -6.11
N LEU A 6 -7.31 -0.95 -5.19
CA LEU A 6 -8.04 -0.97 -3.93
C LEU A 6 -8.54 0.43 -3.61
N THR A 7 -9.53 0.51 -2.72
CA THR A 7 -9.99 1.78 -2.18
C THR A 7 -9.62 1.85 -0.70
N VAL A 8 -9.04 2.96 -0.28
CA VAL A 8 -8.71 3.18 1.12
C VAL A 8 -10.00 3.36 1.90
N THR A 9 -10.23 2.52 2.91
CA THR A 9 -11.49 2.51 3.66
C THR A 9 -11.37 3.00 5.10
N ASN A 10 -10.15 2.98 5.67
CA ASN A 10 -9.98 3.41 7.05
C ASN A 10 -10.22 4.92 7.19
N PRO A 11 -10.91 5.36 8.27
CA PRO A 11 -11.34 6.76 8.40
C PRO A 11 -10.23 7.78 8.36
N THR A 12 -9.04 7.44 8.88
CA THR A 12 -7.91 8.38 8.92
C THR A 12 -7.03 8.30 7.67
N GLY A 13 -7.37 7.40 6.73
CA GLY A 13 -6.53 7.18 5.56
C GLY A 13 -5.25 6.44 5.93
N ILE A 14 -4.32 6.34 4.97
CA ILE A 14 -3.02 5.68 5.19
C ILE A 14 -2.03 6.74 5.66
N HIS A 15 -2.05 7.02 6.97
CA HIS A 15 -1.28 8.07 7.61
C HIS A 15 -0.86 7.56 9.00
N ALA A 16 0.27 8.01 9.50
CA ALA A 16 0.76 7.68 10.85
C ALA A 16 0.78 6.15 11.10
N ARG A 17 -0.05 5.65 12.04
CA ARG A 17 -0.05 4.23 12.38
C ARG A 17 -0.43 3.32 11.21
N PRO A 18 -1.50 3.59 10.45
CA PRO A 18 -1.77 2.77 9.27
C PRO A 18 -0.63 2.74 8.27
N ALA A 19 0.08 3.86 8.09
CA ALA A 19 1.24 3.90 7.21
C ALA A 19 2.36 3.01 7.73
N SER A 20 2.58 2.97 9.04
CA SER A 20 3.58 2.09 9.65
C SER A 20 3.23 0.62 9.40
N PHE A 21 1.97 0.23 9.60
CA PHE A 21 1.54 -1.15 9.34
C PHE A 21 1.72 -1.49 7.86
N PHE A 22 1.36 -0.57 6.97
CA PHE A 22 1.47 -0.76 5.53
C PHE A 22 2.94 -1.02 5.13
N VAL A 23 3.83 -0.15 5.58
CA VAL A 23 5.26 -0.27 5.27
C VAL A 23 5.86 -1.53 5.86
N ASN A 24 5.52 -1.85 7.12
CA ASN A 24 6.05 -3.04 7.77
C ASN A 24 5.59 -4.31 7.08
N GLU A 25 4.37 -4.35 6.59
CA GLU A 25 3.89 -5.50 5.82
C GLU A 25 4.66 -5.63 4.52
N ALA A 26 4.86 -4.52 3.80
CA ALA A 26 5.61 -4.54 2.54
C ALA A 26 7.05 -5.02 2.73
N LYS A 27 7.66 -4.67 3.87
CA LYS A 27 9.04 -5.05 4.14
C LYS A 27 9.24 -6.54 4.39
N LYS A 28 8.16 -7.29 4.62
CA LYS A 28 8.26 -8.74 4.81
C LYS A 28 8.59 -9.48 3.53
N PHE A 29 8.45 -8.83 2.39
CA PHE A 29 8.59 -9.47 1.09
C PHE A 29 9.83 -8.96 0.37
N GLN A 30 10.42 -9.82 -0.46
CA GLN A 30 11.59 -9.46 -1.26
C GLN A 30 11.21 -8.69 -2.51
N SER A 31 9.99 -8.89 -3.00
CA SER A 31 9.49 -8.20 -4.19
C SER A 31 9.59 -6.70 -4.04
N LYS A 32 9.82 -6.03 -5.16
CA LYS A 32 9.69 -4.59 -5.23
C LYS A 32 8.20 -4.26 -5.22
N ILE A 33 7.78 -3.46 -4.26
CA ILE A 33 6.37 -3.12 -4.09
C ILE A 33 6.21 -1.61 -4.22
N ILE A 34 5.37 -1.19 -5.16
CA ILE A 34 5.09 0.22 -5.43
C ILE A 34 3.63 0.48 -5.15
N VAL A 35 3.35 1.59 -4.50
CA VAL A 35 1.97 2.04 -4.28
C VAL A 35 1.75 3.36 -5.01
N GLU A 36 0.63 3.44 -5.71
CA GLU A 36 0.27 4.63 -6.48
C GLU A 36 -1.06 5.19 -5.97
N ASN A 37 -1.09 6.52 -5.75
CA ASN A 37 -2.35 7.22 -5.52
C ASN A 37 -2.93 7.53 -6.90
N MET A 38 -3.98 6.81 -7.29
CA MET A 38 -4.51 6.92 -8.65
C MET A 38 -5.17 8.27 -8.90
N GLY A 39 -5.57 8.98 -7.85
CA GLY A 39 -6.15 10.31 -7.99
C GLY A 39 -5.12 11.36 -8.39
N SER A 40 -3.92 11.27 -7.87
CA SER A 40 -2.85 12.23 -8.17
C SER A 40 -1.87 11.70 -9.22
N GLY A 41 -1.85 10.39 -9.45
CA GLY A 41 -0.89 9.77 -10.36
C GLY A 41 0.50 9.61 -9.79
N LYS A 42 0.71 9.94 -8.52
CA LYS A 42 2.02 9.81 -7.88
C LYS A 42 2.20 8.42 -7.30
N SER A 43 3.42 7.90 -7.39
CA SER A 43 3.73 6.58 -6.85
C SER A 43 5.01 6.64 -6.03
N LYS A 44 5.12 5.74 -5.05
CA LYS A 44 6.26 5.66 -4.15
C LYS A 44 6.54 4.21 -3.78
N ASP A 45 7.74 3.97 -3.27
CA ASP A 45 8.13 2.66 -2.75
C ASP A 45 7.28 2.36 -1.50
N ALA A 46 6.57 1.25 -1.52
CA ALA A 46 5.71 0.85 -0.40
C ALA A 46 6.51 0.53 0.87
N LYS A 47 7.83 0.38 0.75
CA LYS A 47 8.71 0.10 1.90
C LYS A 47 9.27 1.38 2.52
N SER A 48 8.88 2.55 2.03
CA SER A 48 9.33 3.84 2.55
C SER A 48 8.19 4.53 3.29
N ILE A 49 8.35 4.74 4.60
CA ILE A 49 7.32 5.40 5.41
C ILE A 49 7.08 6.83 4.93
N LEU A 50 8.15 7.56 4.63
CA LEU A 50 8.02 8.94 4.13
C LEU A 50 7.35 8.95 2.75
N GLY A 51 7.70 8.00 1.89
CA GLY A 51 7.10 7.89 0.58
C GLY A 51 5.60 7.62 0.65
N VAL A 52 5.22 6.65 1.48
CA VAL A 52 3.81 6.28 1.65
C VAL A 52 3.02 7.47 2.20
N MET A 53 3.55 8.14 3.23
CA MET A 53 2.85 9.28 3.82
C MET A 53 2.73 10.46 2.85
N SER A 54 3.72 10.64 1.97
CA SER A 54 3.70 11.75 1.01
C SER A 54 2.61 11.60 -0.04
N LEU A 55 2.04 10.41 -0.20
CA LEU A 55 0.99 10.17 -1.19
C LEU A 55 -0.38 10.71 -0.76
N ALA A 56 -0.54 11.07 0.50
CA ALA A 56 -1.78 11.66 1.03
C ALA A 56 -3.00 10.79 0.70
N MET A 57 -2.91 9.48 0.98
CA MET A 57 -3.97 8.53 0.67
C MET A 57 -5.06 8.58 1.74
N THR A 58 -6.03 9.47 1.53
CA THR A 58 -7.16 9.66 2.45
C THR A 58 -8.25 8.63 2.18
N LYS A 59 -9.25 8.58 3.08
CA LYS A 59 -10.39 7.68 2.91
C LYS A 59 -11.06 7.93 1.56
N GLY A 60 -11.33 6.86 0.84
CA GLY A 60 -11.95 6.93 -0.48
C GLY A 60 -10.96 7.03 -1.63
N THR A 61 -9.68 7.19 -1.35
CA THR A 61 -8.66 7.25 -2.40
C THR A 61 -8.52 5.90 -3.09
N GLN A 62 -8.53 5.92 -4.41
CA GLN A 62 -8.23 4.74 -5.21
C GLN A 62 -6.72 4.58 -5.30
N ILE A 63 -6.22 3.39 -4.97
CA ILE A 63 -4.78 3.13 -5.02
C ILE A 63 -4.51 1.89 -5.87
N ARG A 64 -3.30 1.83 -6.41
CA ARG A 64 -2.82 0.66 -7.14
C ARG A 64 -1.52 0.21 -6.48
N ILE A 65 -1.46 -1.09 -6.14
CA ILE A 65 -0.25 -1.69 -5.57
C ILE A 65 0.28 -2.67 -6.60
N THR A 66 1.56 -2.55 -6.94
CA THR A 66 2.24 -3.47 -7.86
C THR A 66 3.38 -4.13 -7.12
N ALA A 67 3.61 -5.41 -7.42
CA ALA A 67 4.72 -6.16 -6.85
C ALA A 67 5.44 -6.93 -7.94
N GLU A 68 6.76 -6.93 -7.90
CA GLU A 68 7.59 -7.63 -8.87
C GLU A 68 8.71 -8.36 -8.13
N GLY A 69 8.75 -9.67 -8.26
CA GLY A 69 9.75 -10.52 -7.61
C GLY A 69 9.25 -11.92 -7.39
N ASP A 70 10.08 -12.75 -6.75
CA ASP A 70 9.77 -14.16 -6.56
C ASP A 70 8.54 -14.39 -5.70
N ASP A 71 8.27 -13.50 -4.73
CA ASP A 71 7.13 -13.64 -3.82
C ASP A 71 6.02 -12.65 -4.15
N GLU A 72 5.92 -12.20 -5.40
CA GLU A 72 4.96 -11.16 -5.78
C GLU A 72 3.51 -11.57 -5.54
N ASP A 73 3.16 -12.83 -5.75
CA ASP A 73 1.79 -13.29 -5.54
C ASP A 73 1.40 -13.19 -4.06
N THR A 74 2.28 -13.67 -3.18
CA THR A 74 2.06 -13.62 -1.73
C THR A 74 2.05 -12.17 -1.25
N ALA A 75 2.95 -11.35 -1.79
CA ALA A 75 3.04 -9.94 -1.42
C ALA A 75 1.75 -9.19 -1.75
N ILE A 76 1.22 -9.37 -2.95
CA ILE A 76 0.00 -8.70 -3.37
C ILE A 76 -1.18 -9.12 -2.51
N GLU A 77 -1.31 -10.42 -2.21
CA GLU A 77 -2.40 -10.90 -1.35
C GLU A 77 -2.32 -10.32 0.06
N ALA A 78 -1.11 -10.26 0.61
CA ALA A 78 -0.91 -9.70 1.96
C ALA A 78 -1.25 -8.22 2.00
N MET A 79 -0.81 -7.45 1.01
CA MET A 79 -1.08 -6.01 0.97
C MET A 79 -2.57 -5.74 0.75
N LYS A 80 -3.21 -6.53 -0.12
CA LYS A 80 -4.65 -6.43 -0.34
C LYS A 80 -5.43 -6.67 0.95
N THR A 81 -5.12 -7.75 1.65
CA THR A 81 -5.80 -8.10 2.90
C THR A 81 -5.62 -6.98 3.92
N LEU A 82 -4.41 -6.44 4.04
CA LEU A 82 -4.13 -5.38 5.01
C LEU A 82 -4.95 -4.13 4.71
N VAL A 83 -4.98 -3.68 3.45
CA VAL A 83 -5.73 -2.48 3.07
C VAL A 83 -7.22 -2.70 3.27
N GLU A 84 -7.74 -3.87 2.88
CA GLU A 84 -9.16 -4.18 3.03
C GLU A 84 -9.59 -4.26 4.48
N SER A 85 -8.67 -4.59 5.39
CA SER A 85 -8.95 -4.63 6.83
C SER A 85 -8.75 -3.29 7.52
N GLY A 86 -8.44 -2.23 6.79
CA GLY A 86 -8.24 -0.90 7.35
C GLY A 86 -6.85 -0.63 7.87
N CYS A 87 -5.84 -1.36 7.39
CA CYS A 87 -4.44 -1.19 7.78
C CYS A 87 -4.24 -1.25 9.30
N GLY A 88 -4.92 -2.18 9.95
CA GLY A 88 -4.76 -2.42 11.37
C GLY A 88 -5.60 -1.53 12.28
N GLU A 89 -6.52 -0.77 11.72
CA GLU A 89 -7.45 0.06 12.52
C GLU A 89 -8.80 -0.60 12.74
#